data_6de36de1f236d89862e6583ae3696d8e
#
_entry.id   6de36de1f236d89862e6583ae3696d8e
#
_cell.length_a   1.000
_cell.length_b   1.000
_cell.length_c   1.000
_cell.angle_alpha   90.00
_cell.angle_beta   90.00
_cell.angle_gamma   90.00
#
_symmetry.space_group_name_H-M   'P 1'
#
loop_
_entity.id
_entity.type
_entity.pdbx_description
1 polymer ?
#
loop_
_entity_poly.entity_id
_entity_poly.type
_entity_poly.pdbx_seq_one_letter_code
_entity_poly.pdbx_strand_id
1 'polypeptide(L)'
;IGQNMEEIEVFKDDEFSYASMIGHLRMLMKLNRLNEDSIDILRNLSLLPVSGVYKSAFKMWLELDSLKNVNELIRYGIISEDTENKTIALHPLIQEVAIAETIPTVSDCHVMLNHLHLICLAHGLDVKRPVTVMECLKSINRHIILDNRAYYLLFLQDMYPYFDKYLDTDYLSELVERIEYVMNLMNDSGKSDETSKSYNSDKSGTPDITQETNHISACDKALLLDYKAQLLFPRKEYDNAIKKYKKAIALMENYHKTNTADARSANLLSNLHNNLSTAYLFRKKLEEAV
;
A
#
# COMPACT_ATOMS: atom_id res chain seq x y z
N ILE A 1 -17.41 -3.20 41.40
CA ILE A 1 -18.01 -1.91 40.99
C ILE A 1 -17.41 -0.90 41.95
N GLY A 2 -16.52 -0.07 41.57
CA GLY A 2 -15.86 0.92 42.40
C GLY A 2 -14.39 0.59 42.67
N GLN A 3 -13.56 0.61 41.62
CA GLN A 3 -12.11 0.70 41.79
C GLN A 3 -11.64 2.01 41.19
N ASN A 4 -11.30 2.88 42.10
CA ASN A 4 -10.36 3.99 42.04
C ASN A 4 -10.19 4.73 40.73
N MET A 5 -11.04 5.74 40.52
CA MET A 5 -10.74 6.86 39.62
C MET A 5 -9.75 7.87 40.24
N GLU A 6 -9.20 7.61 41.44
CA GLU A 6 -8.34 8.55 42.17
C GLU A 6 -6.84 8.40 41.91
N GLU A 7 -6.40 7.43 41.08
CA GLU A 7 -5.00 7.27 40.76
C GLU A 7 -4.64 7.69 39.30
N ILE A 8 -5.40 8.59 38.71
CA ILE A 8 -4.91 9.30 37.53
C ILE A 8 -4.10 10.50 38.03
N GLU A 9 -2.92 10.25 38.54
CA GLU A 9 -1.90 11.29 38.62
C GLU A 9 -1.63 11.77 37.18
N VAL A 10 -1.99 13.02 36.92
CA VAL A 10 -1.66 13.71 35.69
C VAL A 10 -0.15 13.95 35.72
N PHE A 11 0.60 12.94 35.32
CA PHE A 11 2.03 13.07 35.09
C PHE A 11 2.26 13.96 33.87
N LYS A 12 3.16 14.92 34.01
CA LYS A 12 3.56 15.90 33.02
C LYS A 12 4.45 15.32 31.90
N ASP A 13 4.52 14.00 31.76
CA ASP A 13 5.19 13.31 30.65
C ASP A 13 4.12 12.81 29.67
N ASP A 14 3.99 13.52 28.55
CA ASP A 14 3.00 13.24 27.52
C ASP A 14 3.05 11.79 26.99
N GLU A 15 4.21 11.17 26.92
CA GLU A 15 4.39 9.77 26.51
C GLU A 15 3.81 8.75 27.51
N PHE A 16 3.97 9.00 28.82
CA PHE A 16 3.46 8.08 29.84
C PHE A 16 1.94 8.18 29.98
N SER A 17 1.40 9.38 29.84
CA SER A 17 -0.06 9.63 29.79
C SER A 17 -0.69 8.94 28.58
N TYR A 18 -0.07 9.00 27.41
CA TYR A 18 -0.52 8.37 26.17
C TYR A 18 -0.51 6.84 26.26
N ALA A 19 0.57 6.22 26.71
CA ALA A 19 0.68 4.77 26.88
C ALA A 19 -0.37 4.23 27.89
N SER A 20 -0.65 4.97 28.96
CA SER A 20 -1.69 4.63 29.94
C SER A 20 -3.09 4.71 29.32
N MET A 21 -3.36 5.73 28.51
CA MET A 21 -4.66 5.90 27.83
C MET A 21 -4.92 4.77 26.82
N ILE A 22 -3.92 4.41 26.01
CA ILE A 22 -3.99 3.27 25.08
C ILE A 22 -4.25 1.96 25.85
N GLY A 23 -3.57 1.75 26.98
CA GLY A 23 -3.81 0.59 27.85
C GLY A 23 -5.24 0.51 28.37
N HIS A 24 -5.83 1.63 28.77
CA HIS A 24 -7.24 1.69 29.19
C HIS A 24 -8.21 1.44 28.03
N LEU A 25 -7.95 2.00 26.85
CA LEU A 25 -8.76 1.75 25.66
C LEU A 25 -8.73 0.27 25.26
N ARG A 26 -7.57 -0.40 25.34
CA ARG A 26 -7.45 -1.86 25.13
C ARG A 26 -8.37 -2.65 26.04
N MET A 27 -8.40 -2.30 27.33
CA MET A 27 -9.29 -2.96 28.28
C MET A 27 -10.77 -2.66 28.02
N LEU A 28 -11.12 -1.43 27.64
CA LEU A 28 -12.50 -1.02 27.35
C LEU A 28 -13.04 -1.67 26.08
N MET A 29 -12.22 -1.76 25.03
CA MET A 29 -12.63 -2.34 23.75
C MET A 29 -12.87 -3.85 23.83
N LYS A 30 -12.33 -4.54 24.85
CA LYS A 30 -12.52 -6.00 25.06
C LYS A 30 -12.38 -6.79 23.75
N LEU A 31 -11.37 -6.47 22.95
CA LEU A 31 -11.14 -7.11 21.63
C LEU A 31 -11.08 -8.63 21.71
N ASN A 32 -10.64 -9.18 22.87
CA ASN A 32 -10.62 -10.60 23.15
C ASN A 32 -12.02 -11.27 23.26
N ARG A 33 -13.09 -10.49 23.22
CA ARG A 33 -14.49 -10.98 23.21
C ARG A 33 -15.15 -10.88 21.85
N LEU A 34 -14.47 -10.27 20.87
CA LEU A 34 -14.95 -10.20 19.50
C LEU A 34 -14.74 -11.55 18.82
N ASN A 35 -15.64 -11.89 17.90
CA ASN A 35 -15.44 -13.02 17.00
C ASN A 35 -14.39 -12.67 15.91
N GLU A 36 -13.88 -13.68 15.22
CA GLU A 36 -12.85 -13.53 14.19
C GLU A 36 -13.29 -12.58 13.08
N ASP A 37 -14.53 -12.66 12.60
CA ASP A 37 -15.06 -11.75 11.57
C ASP A 37 -15.01 -10.28 12.01
N SER A 38 -15.32 -10.00 13.28
CA SER A 38 -15.27 -8.64 13.84
C SER A 38 -13.83 -8.15 13.97
N ILE A 39 -12.89 -9.04 14.29
CA ILE A 39 -11.46 -8.73 14.31
C ILE A 39 -10.96 -8.40 12.90
N ASP A 40 -11.36 -9.17 11.90
CA ASP A 40 -11.00 -8.93 10.50
C ASP A 40 -11.59 -7.60 9.98
N ILE A 41 -12.82 -7.28 10.35
CA ILE A 41 -13.43 -5.98 10.03
C ILE A 41 -12.60 -4.85 10.65
N LEU A 42 -12.22 -4.95 11.92
CA LEU A 42 -11.41 -3.94 12.60
C LEU A 42 -10.00 -3.84 12.01
N ARG A 43 -9.38 -4.97 11.70
CA ARG A 43 -8.06 -5.04 11.04
C ARG A 43 -8.07 -4.23 9.75
N ASN A 44 -9.01 -4.51 8.87
CA ASN A 44 -9.11 -3.83 7.59
C ASN A 44 -9.52 -2.35 7.73
N LEU A 45 -10.49 -2.04 8.62
CA LEU A 45 -10.94 -0.66 8.84
C LEU A 45 -9.86 0.20 9.49
N SER A 46 -8.95 -0.38 10.28
CA SER A 46 -7.82 0.33 10.90
C SER A 46 -6.81 0.85 9.89
N LEU A 47 -6.74 0.27 8.71
CA LEU A 47 -5.90 0.74 7.60
C LEU A 47 -6.52 1.91 6.84
N LEU A 48 -7.80 2.21 7.02
CA LEU A 48 -8.54 3.21 6.24
C LEU A 48 -8.50 4.59 6.93
N PRO A 49 -8.74 5.68 6.20
CA PRO A 49 -8.62 7.02 6.76
C PRO A 49 -9.67 7.31 7.84
N VAL A 50 -9.28 8.08 8.84
CA VAL A 50 -10.18 8.53 9.94
C VAL A 50 -11.33 9.41 9.45
N SER A 51 -11.23 10.00 8.27
CA SER A 51 -12.33 10.71 7.60
C SER A 51 -13.48 9.78 7.19
N GLY A 52 -13.24 8.47 7.23
CA GLY A 52 -14.23 7.45 6.96
C GLY A 52 -14.34 7.03 5.51
N VAL A 53 -14.98 5.89 5.33
CA VAL A 53 -15.28 5.29 4.02
C VAL A 53 -16.77 4.94 3.92
N TYR A 54 -17.29 4.88 2.70
CA TYR A 54 -18.68 4.45 2.51
C TYR A 54 -18.88 3.03 3.02
N LYS A 55 -19.87 2.85 3.87
CA LYS A 55 -20.24 1.55 4.44
C LYS A 55 -20.51 0.49 3.35
N SER A 56 -21.11 0.93 2.22
CA SER A 56 -21.35 0.05 1.06
C SER A 56 -20.08 -0.33 0.31
N ALA A 57 -19.13 0.61 0.17
CA ALA A 57 -17.84 0.34 -0.46
C ALA A 57 -17.02 -0.62 0.41
N PHE A 58 -16.96 -0.38 1.73
CA PHE A 58 -16.29 -1.24 2.68
C PHE A 58 -16.84 -2.67 2.66
N LYS A 59 -18.19 -2.82 2.63
CA LYS A 59 -18.84 -4.12 2.45
C LYS A 59 -18.36 -4.84 1.18
N MET A 60 -18.28 -4.13 0.07
CA MET A 60 -17.84 -4.68 -1.23
C MET A 60 -16.37 -5.06 -1.20
N TRP A 61 -15.50 -4.20 -0.65
CA TRP A 61 -14.04 -4.45 -0.60
C TRP A 61 -13.65 -5.64 0.26
N LEU A 62 -14.46 -6.00 1.26
CA LEU A 62 -14.24 -7.15 2.13
C LEU A 62 -15.11 -8.36 1.74
N GLU A 63 -15.89 -8.26 0.67
CA GLU A 63 -16.82 -9.32 0.22
C GLU A 63 -17.76 -9.80 1.33
N LEU A 64 -18.18 -8.91 2.24
CA LEU A 64 -19.03 -9.29 3.36
C LEU A 64 -20.43 -9.71 2.88
N ASP A 65 -20.88 -10.86 3.31
CA ASP A 65 -22.25 -11.31 3.05
C ASP A 65 -23.28 -10.36 3.66
N SER A 66 -23.02 -9.90 4.88
CA SER A 66 -23.90 -9.00 5.61
C SER A 66 -23.13 -7.95 6.40
N LEU A 67 -23.82 -6.88 6.80
CA LEU A 67 -23.28 -5.83 7.67
C LEU A 67 -23.53 -6.10 9.16
N LYS A 68 -23.91 -7.34 9.54
CA LYS A 68 -24.27 -7.67 10.93
C LYS A 68 -23.14 -7.32 11.90
N ASN A 69 -21.92 -7.80 11.66
CA ASN A 69 -20.77 -7.57 12.54
C ASN A 69 -20.35 -6.09 12.53
N VAL A 70 -20.42 -5.40 11.39
CA VAL A 70 -20.19 -3.95 11.31
C VAL A 70 -21.18 -3.18 12.18
N ASN A 71 -22.50 -3.51 12.08
CA ASN A 71 -23.53 -2.87 12.89
C ASN A 71 -23.39 -3.18 14.38
N GLU A 72 -22.88 -4.36 14.73
CA GLU A 72 -22.60 -4.73 16.10
C GLU A 72 -21.43 -3.91 16.67
N LEU A 73 -20.37 -3.73 15.92
CA LEU A 73 -19.23 -2.86 16.29
C LEU A 73 -19.65 -1.38 16.42
N ILE A 74 -20.59 -0.91 15.57
CA ILE A 74 -21.19 0.42 15.70
C ILE A 74 -21.98 0.51 17.03
N ARG A 75 -22.79 -0.50 17.33
CA ARG A 75 -23.57 -0.55 18.59
C ARG A 75 -22.67 -0.57 19.83
N TYR A 76 -21.49 -1.16 19.76
CA TYR A 76 -20.50 -1.14 20.84
C TYR A 76 -19.72 0.18 20.92
N GLY A 77 -19.93 1.11 19.99
CA GLY A 77 -19.22 2.39 19.95
C GLY A 77 -17.76 2.28 19.49
N ILE A 78 -17.36 1.14 18.90
CA ILE A 78 -16.02 0.92 18.36
C ILE A 78 -15.89 1.60 17.00
N ILE A 79 -16.91 1.43 16.14
CA ILE A 79 -17.03 2.09 14.84
C ILE A 79 -18.00 3.25 14.98
N SER A 80 -17.63 4.42 14.52
CA SER A 80 -18.52 5.56 14.33
C SER A 80 -19.20 5.49 12.97
N GLU A 81 -20.49 5.81 12.92
CA GLU A 81 -21.26 5.88 11.67
C GLU A 81 -21.81 7.28 11.49
N ASP A 82 -21.52 7.89 10.36
CA ASP A 82 -22.19 9.07 9.88
C ASP A 82 -23.36 8.62 8.98
N THR A 83 -24.57 8.71 9.52
CA THR A 83 -25.79 8.26 8.80
C THR A 83 -26.18 9.18 7.65
N GLU A 84 -25.81 10.47 7.73
CA GLU A 84 -26.08 11.45 6.68
C GLU A 84 -25.19 11.17 5.45
N ASN A 85 -23.89 10.99 5.66
CA ASN A 85 -22.92 10.70 4.61
C ASN A 85 -22.79 9.21 4.29
N LYS A 86 -23.43 8.34 5.09
CA LYS A 86 -23.37 6.87 4.96
C LYS A 86 -21.93 6.33 5.04
N THR A 87 -21.11 6.95 5.87
CA THR A 87 -19.72 6.56 6.09
C THR A 87 -19.53 5.92 7.46
N ILE A 88 -18.48 5.10 7.55
CA ILE A 88 -18.01 4.49 8.79
C ILE A 88 -16.54 4.82 8.97
N ALA A 89 -16.11 5.01 10.21
CA ALA A 89 -14.73 5.31 10.57
C ALA A 89 -14.38 4.77 11.96
N LEU A 90 -13.10 4.65 12.25
CA LEU A 90 -12.58 4.51 13.59
C LEU A 90 -12.18 5.90 14.14
N HIS A 91 -12.44 6.13 15.42
CA HIS A 91 -11.81 7.26 16.10
C HIS A 91 -10.28 7.08 16.07
N PRO A 92 -9.44 8.12 15.90
CA PRO A 92 -7.99 7.98 15.80
C PRO A 92 -7.35 7.10 16.88
N LEU A 93 -7.73 7.28 18.14
CA LEU A 93 -7.23 6.46 19.26
C LEU A 93 -7.65 4.99 19.16
N ILE A 94 -8.87 4.73 18.68
CA ILE A 94 -9.35 3.36 18.44
C ILE A 94 -8.62 2.72 17.28
N GLN A 95 -8.33 3.51 16.23
CA GLN A 95 -7.53 3.06 15.09
C GLN A 95 -6.14 2.60 15.52
N GLU A 96 -5.44 3.38 16.34
CA GLU A 96 -4.12 3.00 16.85
C GLU A 96 -4.15 1.71 17.69
N VAL A 97 -5.15 1.56 18.56
CA VAL A 97 -5.35 0.32 19.33
C VAL A 97 -5.64 -0.84 18.38
N ALA A 98 -6.51 -0.64 17.39
CA ALA A 98 -6.86 -1.68 16.43
C ALA A 98 -5.63 -2.12 15.62
N ILE A 99 -4.80 -1.19 15.12
CA ILE A 99 -3.54 -1.51 14.42
C ILE A 99 -2.62 -2.33 15.33
N ALA A 100 -2.42 -1.90 16.58
CA ALA A 100 -1.53 -2.58 17.51
C ALA A 100 -2.00 -3.98 17.90
N GLU A 101 -3.31 -4.20 18.03
CA GLU A 101 -3.87 -5.48 18.47
C GLU A 101 -4.14 -6.45 17.31
N THR A 102 -4.51 -5.96 16.13
CA THR A 102 -4.88 -6.81 15.00
C THR A 102 -3.73 -7.05 14.03
N ILE A 103 -2.66 -6.26 14.13
CA ILE A 103 -1.41 -6.38 13.35
C ILE A 103 -1.74 -6.54 11.85
N PRO A 104 -2.25 -5.51 11.16
CA PRO A 104 -2.73 -5.63 9.79
C PRO A 104 -1.59 -5.90 8.81
N THR A 105 -1.53 -7.13 8.30
CA THR A 105 -0.53 -7.56 7.30
C THR A 105 -1.10 -7.51 5.88
N VAL A 106 -0.21 -7.56 4.89
CA VAL A 106 -0.60 -7.65 3.47
C VAL A 106 -1.41 -8.93 3.22
N SER A 107 -1.00 -10.04 3.82
CA SER A 107 -1.67 -11.34 3.66
C SER A 107 -3.05 -11.36 4.31
N ASP A 108 -3.18 -10.82 5.53
CA ASP A 108 -4.47 -10.79 6.24
C ASP A 108 -5.48 -9.83 5.58
N CYS A 109 -5.00 -8.75 4.97
CA CYS A 109 -5.84 -7.73 4.34
C CYS A 109 -5.99 -7.91 2.82
N HIS A 110 -5.57 -9.07 2.28
CA HIS A 110 -5.45 -9.27 0.83
C HIS A 110 -6.75 -9.09 0.06
N VAL A 111 -7.91 -9.42 0.63
CA VAL A 111 -9.23 -9.25 -0.03
C VAL A 111 -9.48 -7.78 -0.32
N MET A 112 -9.36 -6.92 0.69
CA MET A 112 -9.50 -5.47 0.52
C MET A 112 -8.45 -4.90 -0.43
N LEU A 113 -7.20 -5.30 -0.27
CA LEU A 113 -6.10 -4.84 -1.13
C LEU A 113 -6.33 -5.23 -2.58
N ASN A 114 -6.82 -6.44 -2.86
CA ASN A 114 -7.11 -6.89 -4.21
C ASN A 114 -8.20 -6.05 -4.88
N HIS A 115 -9.28 -5.74 -4.16
CA HIS A 115 -10.32 -4.84 -4.69
C HIS A 115 -9.80 -3.44 -5.01
N LEU A 116 -8.98 -2.88 -4.11
CA LEU A 116 -8.35 -1.57 -4.34
C LEU A 116 -7.32 -1.61 -5.48
N HIS A 117 -6.59 -2.71 -5.62
CA HIS A 117 -5.67 -2.95 -6.73
C HIS A 117 -6.40 -2.98 -8.07
N LEU A 118 -7.54 -3.69 -8.16
CA LEU A 118 -8.37 -3.69 -9.36
C LEU A 118 -8.88 -2.29 -9.73
N ILE A 119 -9.18 -1.45 -8.73
CA ILE A 119 -9.55 -0.04 -8.97
C ILE A 119 -8.36 0.74 -9.56
N CYS A 120 -7.13 0.51 -9.07
CA CYS A 120 -5.94 1.14 -9.63
C CYS A 120 -5.70 0.70 -11.09
N LEU A 121 -5.78 -0.60 -11.37
CA LEU A 121 -5.62 -1.18 -12.71
C LEU A 121 -6.67 -0.68 -13.72
N ALA A 122 -7.91 -0.54 -13.27
CA ALA A 122 -8.98 0.03 -14.09
C ALA A 122 -8.84 1.54 -14.29
N HIS A 123 -7.75 2.15 -13.79
CA HIS A 123 -7.52 3.60 -13.82
C HIS A 123 -8.69 4.42 -13.28
N GLY A 124 -9.45 3.85 -12.35
CA GLY A 124 -10.61 4.50 -11.73
C GLY A 124 -11.73 4.87 -12.70
N LEU A 125 -11.87 4.17 -13.84
CA LEU A 125 -12.87 4.49 -14.88
C LEU A 125 -14.30 4.54 -14.33
N ASP A 126 -14.60 3.73 -13.31
CA ASP A 126 -15.93 3.63 -12.69
C ASP A 126 -15.99 4.18 -11.25
N VAL A 127 -14.92 4.83 -10.77
CA VAL A 127 -14.88 5.33 -9.40
C VAL A 127 -15.58 6.67 -9.29
N LYS A 128 -16.73 6.70 -8.63
CA LYS A 128 -17.51 7.94 -8.41
C LYS A 128 -16.77 8.98 -7.56
N ARG A 129 -15.78 8.56 -6.75
CA ARG A 129 -15.03 9.43 -5.83
C ARG A 129 -13.56 9.01 -5.74
N PRO A 130 -12.75 9.35 -6.74
CA PRO A 130 -11.34 8.97 -6.77
C PRO A 130 -10.54 9.48 -5.56
N VAL A 131 -10.86 10.67 -5.04
CA VAL A 131 -10.19 11.25 -3.86
C VAL A 131 -10.31 10.33 -2.63
N THR A 132 -11.49 9.75 -2.38
CA THR A 132 -11.69 8.83 -1.25
C THR A 132 -10.81 7.58 -1.39
N VAL A 133 -10.70 7.03 -2.61
CA VAL A 133 -9.83 5.86 -2.87
C VAL A 133 -8.36 6.26 -2.66
N MET A 134 -7.93 7.42 -3.15
CA MET A 134 -6.56 7.90 -2.94
C MET A 134 -6.22 8.05 -1.46
N GLU A 135 -7.13 8.59 -0.64
CA GLU A 135 -6.92 8.69 0.80
C GLU A 135 -6.86 7.31 1.48
N CYS A 136 -7.66 6.33 1.03
CA CYS A 136 -7.55 4.95 1.50
C CYS A 136 -6.17 4.36 1.17
N LEU A 137 -5.70 4.51 -0.06
CA LEU A 137 -4.41 4.00 -0.51
C LEU A 137 -3.25 4.62 0.28
N LYS A 138 -3.29 5.94 0.53
CA LYS A 138 -2.32 6.66 1.36
C LYS A 138 -2.29 6.12 2.79
N SER A 139 -3.47 5.92 3.39
CA SER A 139 -3.60 5.43 4.76
C SER A 139 -3.08 3.99 4.89
N ILE A 140 -3.45 3.11 3.97
CA ILE A 140 -2.94 1.73 3.90
C ILE A 140 -1.41 1.73 3.84
N ASN A 141 -0.83 2.53 2.95
CA ASN A 141 0.62 2.58 2.74
C ASN A 141 1.41 2.99 4.00
N ARG A 142 0.78 3.75 4.91
CA ARG A 142 1.38 4.17 6.19
C ARG A 142 1.36 3.09 7.26
N HIS A 143 0.34 2.25 7.29
CA HIS A 143 0.04 1.42 8.45
C HIS A 143 0.21 -0.08 8.21
N ILE A 144 0.23 -0.54 6.95
CA ILE A 144 0.28 -1.96 6.63
C ILE A 144 1.65 -2.58 6.91
N ILE A 145 1.65 -3.81 7.43
CA ILE A 145 2.85 -4.61 7.70
C ILE A 145 3.16 -5.50 6.49
N LEU A 146 4.42 -5.48 6.07
CA LEU A 146 4.90 -6.10 4.83
C LEU A 146 5.35 -7.55 5.06
N ASP A 147 4.42 -8.48 5.12
CA ASP A 147 4.67 -9.92 5.15
C ASP A 147 4.73 -10.54 3.75
N ASN A 148 3.95 -10.02 2.78
CA ASN A 148 3.98 -10.40 1.37
C ASN A 148 4.50 -9.24 0.51
N ARG A 149 5.84 -9.13 0.40
CA ARG A 149 6.51 -7.99 -0.25
C ARG A 149 6.35 -8.00 -1.76
N ALA A 150 6.32 -9.18 -2.38
CA ALA A 150 6.22 -9.30 -3.84
C ALA A 150 4.86 -8.79 -4.35
N TYR A 151 3.76 -9.23 -3.72
CA TYR A 151 2.43 -8.73 -4.02
C TYR A 151 2.33 -7.21 -3.75
N TYR A 152 2.88 -6.76 -2.61
CA TYR A 152 2.78 -5.36 -2.24
C TYR A 152 3.60 -4.45 -3.16
N LEU A 153 4.75 -4.91 -3.66
CA LEU A 153 5.52 -4.19 -4.67
C LEU A 153 4.70 -3.98 -5.95
N LEU A 154 4.05 -5.03 -6.44
CA LEU A 154 3.16 -4.94 -7.60
C LEU A 154 2.02 -3.95 -7.37
N PHE A 155 1.38 -4.04 -6.22
CA PHE A 155 0.31 -3.12 -5.81
C PHE A 155 0.77 -1.65 -5.83
N LEU A 156 1.95 -1.34 -5.26
CA LEU A 156 2.53 0.01 -5.26
C LEU A 156 2.86 0.49 -6.68
N GLN A 157 3.37 -0.39 -7.54
CA GLN A 157 3.68 -0.05 -8.93
C GLN A 157 2.43 0.32 -9.72
N ASP A 158 1.32 -0.38 -9.50
CA ASP A 158 0.05 -0.10 -10.16
C ASP A 158 -0.71 1.10 -9.52
N MET A 159 -0.38 1.49 -8.29
CA MET A 159 -0.84 2.75 -7.69
C MET A 159 -0.26 3.98 -8.39
N TYR A 160 0.99 3.93 -8.88
CA TYR A 160 1.65 5.10 -9.43
C TYR A 160 0.88 5.73 -10.59
N PRO A 161 0.47 5.01 -11.66
CA PRO A 161 -0.33 5.57 -12.75
C PRO A 161 -1.69 6.11 -12.30
N TYR A 162 -2.27 5.53 -11.24
CA TYR A 162 -3.53 6.00 -10.68
C TYR A 162 -3.37 7.39 -10.04
N PHE A 163 -2.32 7.60 -9.22
CA PHE A 163 -2.04 8.90 -8.61
C PHE A 163 -1.54 9.94 -9.62
N ASP A 164 -0.74 9.53 -10.61
CA ASP A 164 -0.27 10.40 -11.69
C ASP A 164 -1.43 10.98 -12.49
N LYS A 165 -2.44 10.16 -12.81
CA LYS A 165 -3.66 10.59 -13.49
C LYS A 165 -4.39 11.72 -12.76
N TYR A 166 -4.38 11.75 -11.44
CA TYR A 166 -5.03 12.77 -10.61
C TYR A 166 -4.08 13.87 -10.15
N LEU A 167 -2.83 13.90 -10.67
CA LEU A 167 -1.83 14.93 -10.44
C LEU A 167 -1.47 15.16 -8.97
N ASP A 168 -1.50 14.10 -8.15
CA ASP A 168 -1.05 14.15 -6.75
C ASP A 168 0.49 14.01 -6.68
N THR A 169 1.19 15.04 -7.17
CA THR A 169 2.63 15.06 -7.34
C THR A 169 3.42 14.90 -6.03
N ASP A 170 2.88 15.40 -4.93
CA ASP A 170 3.53 15.31 -3.63
C ASP A 170 3.57 13.85 -3.16
N TYR A 171 2.44 13.17 -3.26
CA TYR A 171 2.37 11.77 -2.87
C TYR A 171 3.12 10.84 -3.83
N LEU A 172 3.24 11.17 -5.12
CA LEU A 172 4.03 10.39 -6.06
C LEU A 172 5.50 10.26 -5.63
N SER A 173 6.08 11.30 -5.03
CA SER A 173 7.45 11.22 -4.49
C SER A 173 7.53 10.23 -3.32
N GLU A 174 6.59 10.31 -2.37
CA GLU A 174 6.49 9.37 -1.24
C GLU A 174 6.29 7.93 -1.72
N LEU A 175 5.44 7.74 -2.73
CA LEU A 175 5.16 6.42 -3.32
C LEU A 175 6.41 5.80 -3.97
N VAL A 176 7.18 6.59 -4.72
CA VAL A 176 8.44 6.13 -5.34
C VAL A 176 9.47 5.74 -4.27
N GLU A 177 9.59 6.52 -3.19
CA GLU A 177 10.43 6.16 -2.04
C GLU A 177 9.98 4.85 -1.38
N ARG A 178 8.67 4.66 -1.25
CA ARG A 178 8.10 3.42 -0.70
C ARG A 178 8.37 2.20 -1.59
N ILE A 179 8.22 2.34 -2.92
CA ILE A 179 8.58 1.29 -3.89
C ILE A 179 10.05 0.90 -3.72
N GLU A 180 10.95 1.88 -3.69
CA GLU A 180 12.39 1.63 -3.49
C GLU A 180 12.68 0.94 -2.16
N TYR A 181 12.03 1.37 -1.08
CA TYR A 181 12.15 0.75 0.23
C TYR A 181 11.75 -0.72 0.22
N VAL A 182 10.60 -1.07 -0.37
CA VAL A 182 10.13 -2.47 -0.48
C VAL A 182 11.12 -3.29 -1.30
N MET A 183 11.62 -2.76 -2.42
CA MET A 183 12.64 -3.42 -3.24
C MET A 183 13.93 -3.69 -2.45
N ASN A 184 14.38 -2.73 -1.64
CA ASN A 184 15.58 -2.93 -0.80
C ASN A 184 15.37 -4.03 0.24
N LEU A 185 14.19 -4.08 0.89
CA LEU A 185 13.84 -5.16 1.83
C LEU A 185 13.84 -6.56 1.17
N MET A 186 13.42 -6.66 -0.10
CA MET A 186 13.46 -7.91 -0.86
C MET A 186 14.90 -8.33 -1.19
N ASN A 187 15.77 -7.38 -1.58
CA ASN A 187 17.19 -7.66 -1.85
C ASN A 187 17.95 -8.16 -0.61
N ASP A 188 17.67 -7.59 0.57
CA ASP A 188 18.36 -7.95 1.81
C ASP A 188 17.95 -9.34 2.31
N SER A 189 16.70 -9.73 2.11
CA SER A 189 16.21 -11.07 2.46
C SER A 189 16.86 -12.16 1.60
N GLY A 190 17.17 -11.88 0.33
CA GLY A 190 17.84 -12.85 -0.56
C GLY A 190 19.30 -13.17 -0.18
N LYS A 191 19.94 -12.34 0.65
CA LYS A 191 21.32 -12.56 1.10
C LYS A 191 21.43 -13.50 2.31
N SER A 192 20.37 -13.69 3.06
CA SER A 192 20.35 -14.52 4.29
C SER A 192 20.11 -16.00 4.00
N ASP A 193 19.57 -16.38 2.84
CA ASP A 193 19.16 -17.74 2.54
C ASP A 193 20.22 -18.62 1.84
N GLU A 194 21.42 -18.10 1.55
CA GLU A 194 22.49 -18.93 0.95
C GLU A 194 23.11 -19.97 1.91
N THR A 195 22.77 -19.95 3.21
CA THR A 195 23.34 -20.84 4.22
C THR A 195 22.49 -22.04 4.62
N SER A 196 21.26 -22.17 4.10
CA SER A 196 20.38 -23.30 4.40
C SER A 196 20.01 -24.13 3.18
N LYS A 197 21.01 -24.68 2.48
CA LYS A 197 20.80 -25.80 1.55
C LYS A 197 20.89 -27.10 2.31
N SER A 198 19.80 -27.81 2.36
CA SER A 198 19.60 -29.24 2.56
C SER A 198 18.50 -29.56 3.58
N TYR A 199 17.31 -29.91 3.10
CA TYR A 199 16.59 -31.10 3.56
C TYR A 199 15.47 -31.46 2.56
N ASN A 200 15.70 -32.62 1.93
CA ASN A 200 14.80 -33.62 1.38
C ASN A 200 13.40 -33.28 0.86
N SER A 201 13.29 -33.54 -0.44
CA SER A 201 12.07 -33.79 -1.21
C SER A 201 11.23 -34.92 -0.66
N ASP A 202 9.95 -34.71 -0.36
CA ASP A 202 8.93 -35.74 -0.47
C ASP A 202 7.80 -35.25 -1.41
N LYS A 203 7.49 -36.16 -2.34
CA LYS A 203 6.55 -35.91 -3.45
C LYS A 203 5.11 -36.08 -2.98
N SER A 204 4.33 -35.02 -2.99
CA SER A 204 2.88 -35.10 -3.19
C SER A 204 2.43 -33.86 -3.97
N GLY A 205 1.89 -34.11 -5.16
CA GLY A 205 1.64 -33.09 -6.16
C GLY A 205 0.34 -32.33 -5.91
N THR A 206 0.49 -31.13 -5.41
CA THR A 206 -0.38 -29.98 -5.66
C THR A 206 0.53 -28.82 -6.03
N PRO A 207 0.22 -27.99 -7.03
CA PRO A 207 1.07 -26.84 -7.35
C PRO A 207 0.99 -25.86 -6.18
N ASP A 208 2.07 -25.84 -5.38
CA ASP A 208 2.23 -24.90 -4.28
C ASP A 208 2.49 -23.50 -4.85
N ILE A 209 1.47 -22.64 -4.76
CA ILE A 209 1.51 -21.22 -5.22
C ILE A 209 2.42 -20.38 -4.29
N THR A 210 3.09 -20.97 -3.33
CA THR A 210 3.83 -20.29 -2.25
C THR A 210 5.34 -20.20 -2.42
N GLN A 211 5.93 -20.56 -3.57
CA GLN A 211 7.30 -20.15 -3.87
C GLN A 211 7.31 -18.74 -4.46
N GLU A 212 7.05 -17.74 -3.61
CA GLU A 212 7.32 -16.36 -3.94
C GLU A 212 8.83 -16.20 -4.18
N THR A 213 9.19 -16.02 -5.44
CA THR A 213 10.54 -15.59 -5.81
C THR A 213 10.73 -14.16 -5.29
N ASN A 214 11.34 -14.01 -4.11
CA ASN A 214 11.76 -12.71 -3.55
C ASN A 214 12.83 -12.02 -4.43
N HIS A 215 12.73 -12.19 -5.74
CA HIS A 215 13.71 -11.70 -6.70
C HIS A 215 13.14 -10.49 -7.44
N ILE A 216 13.81 -9.34 -7.28
CA ILE A 216 13.48 -8.12 -8.03
C ILE A 216 13.91 -8.27 -9.48
N SER A 217 12.94 -8.21 -10.38
CA SER A 217 13.16 -8.34 -11.82
C SER A 217 13.85 -7.11 -12.43
N ALA A 218 14.37 -7.27 -13.65
CA ALA A 218 14.86 -6.13 -14.43
C ALA A 218 13.74 -5.14 -14.76
N CYS A 219 12.50 -5.63 -14.94
CA CYS A 219 11.32 -4.80 -15.18
C CYS A 219 11.03 -3.89 -13.97
N ASP A 220 11.09 -4.42 -12.75
CA ASP A 220 10.84 -3.62 -11.52
C ASP A 220 11.87 -2.50 -11.37
N LYS A 221 13.14 -2.81 -11.64
CA LYS A 221 14.23 -1.81 -11.60
C LYS A 221 14.08 -0.74 -12.70
N ALA A 222 13.67 -1.14 -13.90
CA ALA A 222 13.44 -0.23 -15.01
C ALA A 222 12.22 0.67 -14.73
N LEU A 223 11.14 0.11 -14.17
CA LEU A 223 9.93 0.83 -13.79
C LEU A 223 10.21 1.86 -12.67
N LEU A 224 10.99 1.49 -11.65
CA LEU A 224 11.43 2.45 -10.63
C LEU A 224 12.23 3.61 -11.22
N LEU A 225 13.10 3.35 -12.22
CA LEU A 225 13.84 4.41 -12.91
C LEU A 225 12.93 5.30 -13.75
N ASP A 226 11.90 4.73 -14.38
CA ASP A 226 10.87 5.47 -15.11
C ASP A 226 10.14 6.45 -14.18
N TYR A 227 9.60 5.97 -13.06
CA TYR A 227 8.91 6.82 -12.08
C TYR A 227 9.83 7.93 -11.52
N LYS A 228 11.07 7.58 -11.17
CA LYS A 228 12.07 8.58 -10.75
C LYS A 228 12.38 9.62 -11.82
N ALA A 229 12.31 9.25 -13.09
CA ALA A 229 12.51 10.20 -14.20
C ALA A 229 11.30 11.11 -14.37
N GLN A 230 10.07 10.57 -14.27
CA GLN A 230 8.83 11.35 -14.35
C GLN A 230 8.75 12.43 -13.27
N LEU A 231 9.18 12.15 -12.02
CA LEU A 231 9.23 13.13 -10.94
C LEU A 231 10.18 14.33 -11.19
N LEU A 232 11.05 14.25 -12.18
CA LEU A 232 11.98 15.34 -12.54
C LEU A 232 11.36 16.34 -13.51
N PHE A 233 10.25 15.99 -14.19
CA PHE A 233 9.61 16.88 -15.18
C PHE A 233 9.05 18.17 -14.56
N PRO A 234 8.33 18.16 -13.45
CA PRO A 234 7.86 19.39 -12.81
C PRO A 234 9.01 20.32 -12.40
N ARG A 235 10.18 19.74 -12.10
CA ARG A 235 11.40 20.47 -11.71
C ARG A 235 12.20 20.95 -12.91
N LYS A 236 11.80 20.63 -14.14
CA LYS A 236 12.50 20.92 -15.40
C LYS A 236 13.91 20.29 -15.48
N GLU A 237 14.17 19.24 -14.73
CA GLU A 237 15.44 18.52 -14.68
C GLU A 237 15.54 17.47 -15.82
N TYR A 238 15.35 17.91 -17.05
CA TYR A 238 15.23 16.99 -18.20
C TYR A 238 16.50 16.18 -18.49
N ASP A 239 17.69 16.72 -18.26
CA ASP A 239 18.94 15.97 -18.44
C ASP A 239 19.08 14.81 -17.44
N ASN A 240 18.64 15.01 -16.21
CA ASN A 240 18.61 13.96 -15.20
C ASN A 240 17.54 12.91 -15.52
N ALA A 241 16.38 13.30 -16.02
CA ALA A 241 15.34 12.40 -16.50
C ALA A 241 15.85 11.55 -17.69
N ILE A 242 16.48 12.17 -18.69
CA ILE A 242 17.08 11.49 -19.85
C ILE A 242 18.10 10.43 -19.42
N LYS A 243 18.97 10.76 -18.44
CA LYS A 243 19.94 9.78 -17.90
C LYS A 243 19.25 8.56 -17.29
N LYS A 244 18.16 8.78 -16.54
CA LYS A 244 17.39 7.68 -15.92
C LYS A 244 16.68 6.83 -16.96
N TYR A 245 16.03 7.43 -17.96
CA TYR A 245 15.39 6.70 -19.06
C TYR A 245 16.39 5.85 -19.85
N LYS A 246 17.55 6.41 -20.20
CA LYS A 246 18.62 5.64 -20.88
C LYS A 246 19.06 4.44 -20.07
N LYS A 247 19.22 4.60 -18.74
CA LYS A 247 19.58 3.49 -17.85
C LYS A 247 18.47 2.43 -17.80
N ALA A 248 17.20 2.84 -17.74
CA ALA A 248 16.06 1.93 -17.73
C ALA A 248 15.96 1.14 -19.06
N ILE A 249 16.11 1.83 -20.19
CA ILE A 249 16.12 1.20 -21.53
C ILE A 249 17.25 0.18 -21.63
N ALA A 250 18.46 0.52 -21.23
CA ALA A 250 19.60 -0.41 -21.27
C ALA A 250 19.37 -1.67 -20.41
N LEU A 251 18.71 -1.54 -19.26
CA LEU A 251 18.30 -2.69 -18.44
C LEU A 251 17.31 -3.59 -19.18
N MET A 252 16.31 -3.01 -19.84
CA MET A 252 15.27 -3.76 -20.55
C MET A 252 15.82 -4.41 -21.83
N GLU A 253 16.65 -3.71 -22.59
CA GLU A 253 17.31 -4.28 -23.77
C GLU A 253 18.22 -5.46 -23.39
N ASN A 254 18.94 -5.36 -22.28
CA ASN A 254 19.76 -6.47 -21.79
C ASN A 254 18.90 -7.65 -21.33
N TYR A 255 17.79 -7.38 -20.66
CA TYR A 255 16.83 -8.41 -20.26
C TYR A 255 16.27 -9.15 -21.49
N HIS A 256 15.90 -8.45 -22.56
CA HIS A 256 15.35 -9.05 -23.79
C HIS A 256 16.40 -9.85 -24.60
N LYS A 257 17.71 -9.63 -24.40
CA LYS A 257 18.75 -10.47 -24.99
C LYS A 257 18.83 -11.86 -24.38
N THR A 258 18.44 -11.99 -23.11
CA THR A 258 18.59 -13.22 -22.34
C THR A 258 17.27 -13.92 -22.07
N ASN A 259 16.14 -13.22 -22.24
CA ASN A 259 14.80 -13.72 -21.94
C ASN A 259 13.86 -13.48 -23.12
N THR A 260 12.88 -14.35 -23.29
CA THR A 260 11.79 -14.10 -24.24
C THR A 260 10.99 -12.89 -23.76
N ALA A 261 10.82 -11.88 -24.61
CA ALA A 261 10.03 -10.71 -24.30
C ALA A 261 8.55 -11.10 -24.09
N ASP A 262 8.03 -10.83 -22.92
CA ASP A 262 6.59 -10.90 -22.64
C ASP A 262 5.90 -9.55 -22.93
N ALA A 263 4.57 -9.52 -22.95
CA ALA A 263 3.80 -8.32 -23.25
C ALA A 263 4.08 -7.17 -22.27
N ARG A 264 4.32 -7.46 -20.99
CA ARG A 264 4.59 -6.44 -19.95
C ARG A 264 5.93 -5.78 -20.20
N SER A 265 6.98 -6.57 -20.42
CA SER A 265 8.34 -6.08 -20.66
C SER A 265 8.46 -5.31 -21.98
N ALA A 266 7.76 -5.76 -23.04
CA ALA A 266 7.72 -5.08 -24.33
C ALA A 266 7.00 -3.72 -24.24
N ASN A 267 5.87 -3.67 -23.55
CA ASN A 267 5.12 -2.43 -23.31
C ASN A 267 5.94 -1.44 -22.47
N LEU A 268 6.63 -1.91 -21.42
CA LEU A 268 7.50 -1.06 -20.63
C LEU A 268 8.62 -0.44 -21.47
N LEU A 269 9.31 -1.23 -22.30
CA LEU A 269 10.36 -0.73 -23.15
C LEU A 269 9.85 0.33 -24.16
N SER A 270 8.67 0.09 -24.75
CA SER A 270 8.01 1.06 -25.63
C SER A 270 7.69 2.37 -24.90
N ASN A 271 7.12 2.30 -23.69
CA ASN A 271 6.82 3.47 -22.89
C ASN A 271 8.07 4.27 -22.49
N LEU A 272 9.16 3.57 -22.14
CA LEU A 272 10.45 4.19 -21.83
C LEU A 272 11.01 4.99 -23.02
N HIS A 273 10.91 4.46 -24.24
CA HIS A 273 11.33 5.18 -25.45
C HIS A 273 10.45 6.41 -25.71
N ASN A 274 9.14 6.32 -25.52
CA ASN A 274 8.22 7.44 -25.66
C ASN A 274 8.52 8.54 -24.63
N ASN A 275 8.73 8.15 -23.35
CA ASN A 275 9.06 9.07 -22.28
C ASN A 275 10.43 9.75 -22.50
N LEU A 276 11.43 8.99 -22.98
CA LEU A 276 12.73 9.54 -23.37
C LEU A 276 12.61 10.57 -24.49
N SER A 277 11.82 10.28 -25.52
CA SER A 277 11.57 11.21 -26.64
C SER A 277 10.89 12.48 -26.16
N THR A 278 9.92 12.35 -25.24
CA THR A 278 9.24 13.47 -24.60
C THR A 278 10.22 14.32 -23.79
N ALA A 279 11.13 13.71 -23.01
CA ALA A 279 12.15 14.41 -22.25
C ALA A 279 13.09 15.22 -23.13
N TYR A 280 13.52 14.68 -24.28
CA TYR A 280 14.33 15.43 -25.25
C TYR A 280 13.57 16.62 -25.85
N LEU A 281 12.28 16.45 -26.16
CA LEU A 281 11.46 17.52 -26.71
C LEU A 281 11.31 18.68 -25.71
N PHE A 282 11.05 18.38 -24.44
CA PHE A 282 10.94 19.39 -23.40
C PHE A 282 12.27 20.08 -23.11
N ARG A 283 13.39 19.36 -23.11
CA ARG A 283 14.73 19.94 -22.98
C ARG A 283 15.00 20.95 -24.09
N LYS A 284 14.74 20.56 -25.35
CA LYS A 284 14.93 21.45 -26.52
C LYS A 284 14.07 22.73 -26.39
N LYS A 285 12.80 22.62 -26.02
CA LYS A 285 11.93 23.77 -25.81
C LYS A 285 12.43 24.70 -24.68
N LEU A 286 13.07 24.15 -23.64
CA LEU A 286 13.64 24.96 -22.59
C LEU A 286 14.88 25.72 -23.09
N GLU A 287 15.75 25.10 -23.91
CA GLU A 287 16.93 25.73 -24.52
C GLU A 287 16.52 26.85 -25.50
N GLU A 288 15.38 26.72 -26.20
CA GLU A 288 14.86 27.75 -27.12
C GLU A 288 14.17 28.92 -26.40
N ALA A 289 13.81 28.75 -25.12
CA ALA A 289 13.09 29.74 -24.33
C ALA A 289 14.02 30.61 -23.45
N VAL A 290 15.30 30.28 -23.36
CA VAL A 290 16.37 31.02 -22.62
C VAL A 290 17.20 31.84 -23.60
#